data_d4487c5413bada50fca1e98dc5794e44
#
_entry.id   d4487c5413bada50fca1e98dc5794e44
#
_cell.length_a   1.000
_cell.length_b   1.000
_cell.length_c   1.000
_cell.angle_alpha   90.00
_cell.angle_beta   90.00
_cell.angle_gamma   90.00
#
_symmetry.space_group_name_H-M   'P 1'
#
loop_
_entity.id
_entity.type
_entity.pdbx_description
1 polymer ?
#
loop_
_entity_poly.entity_id
_entity_poly.type
_entity_poly.pdbx_seq_one_letter_code
_entity_poly.pdbx_strand_id
1 'polypeptide(L)'
;MNRNPNRTDGNKVQGTKPKARPRPRIGFHAPIKGGLHNALLVAKDTGCDTVQLFSRNPRGWMAKPLTVEDVLQFKKTRKLTKISPVIIHCNYLVNLAAADEAMLIKSRESFREEVERALVLGVDYLVVHPGSARGACEEDGIALCAESLKAACQGLRVGKFQILLENTAGQGECIGHRFEHLRAIMDACPKLPLGVCFDTAHAFTAGYDFREEDGLTALLQKIQKTVGLKNVRAIHFNDSRAPYNSRVDRHWHIGEGHIGEQALRNVARNPMLRHCAYILETPYDDPRADVKNLEKLRGFVGA
;
A
#
# COMPACT_ATOMS: atom_id res chain seq x y z
N MET A 1 -66.66 40.55 -13.45
CA MET A 1 -66.56 39.69 -12.23
C MET A 1 -66.41 38.26 -12.66
N ASN A 2 -65.24 37.69 -12.44
CA ASN A 2 -65.05 36.33 -12.05
C ASN A 2 -63.51 36.04 -11.99
N ARG A 3 -63.04 35.92 -10.78
CA ARG A 3 -61.69 35.51 -10.45
C ARG A 3 -61.66 34.00 -10.46
N ASN A 4 -60.66 33.41 -11.13
CA ASN A 4 -60.35 31.99 -11.03
C ASN A 4 -59.00 31.86 -10.31
N PRO A 5 -58.91 31.26 -9.11
CA PRO A 5 -57.65 30.91 -8.48
C PRO A 5 -57.40 29.40 -8.67
N ASN A 6 -56.23 29.03 -9.08
CA ASN A 6 -55.50 27.82 -8.68
C ASN A 6 -54.54 27.37 -9.81
N ARG A 7 -53.33 27.85 -9.74
CA ARG A 7 -52.17 27.14 -10.29
C ARG A 7 -51.33 26.67 -9.13
N THR A 8 -51.45 25.41 -8.80
CA THR A 8 -50.52 24.70 -7.91
C THR A 8 -49.32 24.30 -8.75
N ASP A 9 -48.20 25.01 -8.61
CA ASP A 9 -46.91 24.62 -9.14
C ASP A 9 -46.40 23.41 -8.35
N GLY A 10 -46.52 22.24 -8.96
CA GLY A 10 -45.93 21.01 -8.45
C GLY A 10 -44.42 21.01 -8.61
N ASN A 11 -43.68 21.44 -7.60
CA ASN A 11 -42.25 21.38 -7.54
C ASN A 11 -41.82 19.90 -7.42
N LYS A 12 -41.51 19.23 -8.56
CA LYS A 12 -40.95 17.90 -8.59
C LYS A 12 -39.50 17.99 -8.08
N VAL A 13 -39.33 17.65 -6.81
CA VAL A 13 -38.00 17.36 -6.24
C VAL A 13 -37.42 16.17 -7.01
N GLN A 14 -36.49 16.46 -7.91
CA GLN A 14 -35.69 15.44 -8.57
C GLN A 14 -34.81 14.78 -7.52
N GLY A 15 -35.17 13.59 -7.08
CA GLY A 15 -34.35 12.75 -6.21
C GLY A 15 -33.02 12.45 -6.90
N THR A 16 -31.95 13.03 -6.39
CA THR A 16 -30.59 12.68 -6.82
C THR A 16 -30.36 11.20 -6.51
N LYS A 17 -30.17 10.38 -7.56
CA LYS A 17 -29.77 8.98 -7.38
C LYS A 17 -28.53 8.94 -6.47
N PRO A 18 -28.51 8.12 -5.43
CA PRO A 18 -27.34 8.01 -4.58
C PRO A 18 -26.14 7.63 -5.45
N LYS A 19 -25.06 8.42 -5.38
CA LYS A 19 -23.81 8.08 -6.06
C LYS A 19 -23.38 6.67 -5.61
N ALA A 20 -23.20 5.77 -6.56
CA ALA A 20 -22.71 4.44 -6.28
C ALA A 20 -21.44 4.55 -5.40
N ARG A 21 -21.41 3.82 -4.28
CA ARG A 21 -20.26 3.83 -3.40
C ARG A 21 -19.06 3.28 -4.16
N PRO A 22 -17.89 3.94 -4.13
CA PRO A 22 -16.73 3.45 -4.85
C PRO A 22 -16.38 2.04 -4.37
N ARG A 23 -16.17 1.13 -5.33
CA ARG A 23 -15.63 -0.21 -5.01
C ARG A 23 -14.12 -0.10 -4.75
N PRO A 24 -13.53 -1.01 -3.94
CA PRO A 24 -12.09 -1.09 -3.80
C PRO A 24 -11.40 -1.29 -5.14
N ARG A 25 -10.23 -0.69 -5.32
CA ARG A 25 -9.37 -0.94 -6.48
C ARG A 25 -8.49 -2.14 -6.19
N ILE A 26 -8.50 -3.14 -7.05
CA ILE A 26 -7.86 -4.42 -6.84
C ILE A 26 -6.73 -4.60 -7.85
N GLY A 27 -5.59 -5.08 -7.38
CA GLY A 27 -4.43 -5.43 -8.18
C GLY A 27 -3.47 -6.34 -7.43
N PHE A 28 -2.29 -6.49 -7.98
CA PHE A 28 -1.24 -7.33 -7.41
C PHE A 28 0.15 -6.75 -7.69
N HIS A 29 1.17 -7.33 -7.08
CA HIS A 29 2.57 -6.98 -7.34
C HIS A 29 3.02 -7.64 -8.64
N ALA A 30 3.04 -6.88 -9.71
CA ALA A 30 3.32 -7.38 -11.05
C ALA A 30 4.83 -7.42 -11.38
N PRO A 31 5.28 -8.43 -12.15
CA PRO A 31 6.66 -8.51 -12.61
C PRO A 31 6.99 -7.43 -13.64
N ILE A 32 8.26 -6.99 -13.64
CA ILE A 32 8.78 -5.96 -14.55
C ILE A 32 9.64 -6.53 -15.70
N LYS A 33 9.55 -7.83 -15.96
CA LYS A 33 10.31 -8.48 -17.04
C LYS A 33 9.99 -7.82 -18.38
N GLY A 34 11.03 -7.41 -19.10
CA GLY A 34 10.92 -6.74 -20.41
C GLY A 34 10.61 -5.23 -20.34
N GLY A 35 10.57 -4.65 -19.13
CA GLY A 35 10.40 -3.19 -18.91
C GLY A 35 9.27 -2.85 -17.93
N LEU A 36 9.38 -1.70 -17.28
CA LEU A 36 8.44 -1.27 -16.23
C LEU A 36 7.00 -1.15 -16.75
N HIS A 37 6.83 -0.73 -18.00
CA HIS A 37 5.50 -0.58 -18.63
C HIS A 37 4.75 -1.92 -18.76
N ASN A 38 5.46 -3.06 -18.80
CA ASN A 38 4.84 -4.39 -18.89
C ASN A 38 4.03 -4.73 -17.63
N ALA A 39 4.42 -4.25 -16.45
CA ALA A 39 3.61 -4.41 -15.25
C ALA A 39 2.20 -3.82 -15.41
N LEU A 40 2.09 -2.69 -16.11
CA LEU A 40 0.80 -2.06 -16.41
C LEU A 40 -0.03 -2.86 -17.43
N LEU A 41 0.63 -3.47 -18.42
CA LEU A 41 -0.03 -4.33 -19.42
C LEU A 41 -0.55 -5.60 -18.76
N VAL A 42 0.30 -6.29 -17.99
CA VAL A 42 -0.09 -7.50 -17.25
C VAL A 42 -1.25 -7.22 -16.29
N ALA A 43 -1.19 -6.10 -15.54
CA ALA A 43 -2.30 -5.69 -14.68
C ALA A 43 -3.59 -5.45 -15.47
N LYS A 44 -3.50 -4.83 -16.64
CA LYS A 44 -4.65 -4.58 -17.51
C LYS A 44 -5.24 -5.89 -18.05
N ASP A 45 -4.41 -6.79 -18.52
CA ASP A 45 -4.82 -8.07 -19.12
C ASP A 45 -5.46 -9.01 -18.07
N THR A 46 -5.02 -8.92 -16.81
CA THR A 46 -5.64 -9.62 -15.68
C THR A 46 -6.86 -8.90 -15.09
N GLY A 47 -7.29 -7.78 -15.69
CA GLY A 47 -8.48 -7.02 -15.28
C GLY A 47 -8.29 -6.26 -13.96
N CYS A 48 -7.07 -5.89 -13.58
CA CYS A 48 -6.79 -5.11 -12.40
C CYS A 48 -7.16 -3.63 -12.57
N ASP A 49 -7.49 -2.96 -11.46
CA ASP A 49 -7.72 -1.52 -11.39
C ASP A 49 -6.44 -0.75 -11.01
N THR A 50 -5.56 -1.39 -10.26
CA THR A 50 -4.31 -0.86 -9.68
C THR A 50 -3.19 -1.87 -9.86
N VAL A 51 -1.94 -1.45 -9.62
CA VAL A 51 -0.77 -2.33 -9.69
C VAL A 51 0.32 -1.82 -8.76
N GLN A 52 1.07 -2.76 -8.19
CA GLN A 52 2.35 -2.51 -7.54
C GLN A 52 3.47 -3.16 -8.36
N LEU A 53 4.64 -2.55 -8.36
CA LEU A 53 5.83 -3.07 -9.04
C LEU A 53 7.10 -2.61 -8.31
N PHE A 54 8.19 -3.30 -8.55
CA PHE A 54 9.52 -2.75 -8.24
C PHE A 54 9.98 -1.83 -9.36
N SER A 55 10.67 -0.73 -9.01
CA SER A 55 11.25 0.16 -10.03
C SER A 55 12.60 -0.34 -10.56
N ARG A 56 13.17 -1.37 -9.91
CA ARG A 56 14.47 -1.99 -10.17
C ARG A 56 14.51 -3.43 -9.67
N ASN A 57 15.67 -4.09 -9.78
CA ASN A 57 15.89 -5.37 -9.10
C ASN A 57 15.79 -5.19 -7.57
N PRO A 58 14.83 -5.83 -6.88
CA PRO A 58 14.61 -5.63 -5.44
C PRO A 58 15.71 -6.21 -4.55
N ARG A 59 16.62 -7.00 -5.12
CA ARG A 59 17.75 -7.64 -4.41
C ARG A 59 19.09 -7.03 -4.78
N GLY A 60 19.11 -5.89 -5.45
CA GLY A 60 20.31 -5.19 -5.89
C GLY A 60 20.36 -3.74 -5.38
N TRP A 61 21.56 -3.29 -4.98
CA TRP A 61 21.77 -1.90 -4.58
C TRP A 61 21.80 -0.94 -5.77
N MET A 62 22.32 -1.41 -6.89
CA MET A 62 22.45 -0.59 -8.10
C MET A 62 21.26 -0.77 -9.02
N ALA A 63 20.76 0.34 -9.54
CA ALA A 63 19.73 0.35 -10.57
C ALA A 63 20.30 0.88 -11.89
N LYS A 64 19.85 0.33 -13.01
CA LYS A 64 20.08 0.99 -14.29
C LYS A 64 19.35 2.35 -14.29
N PRO A 65 19.98 3.43 -14.75
CA PRO A 65 19.28 4.69 -14.96
C PRO A 65 18.05 4.49 -15.84
N LEU A 66 16.97 5.19 -15.54
CA LEU A 66 15.81 5.23 -16.43
C LEU A 66 16.17 6.05 -17.66
N THR A 67 16.00 5.48 -18.85
CA THR A 67 16.13 6.22 -20.09
C THR A 67 14.89 7.09 -20.32
N VAL A 68 15.02 8.09 -21.18
CA VAL A 68 13.86 8.91 -21.60
C VAL A 68 12.79 8.04 -22.25
N GLU A 69 13.20 7.04 -23.02
CA GLU A 69 12.31 6.07 -23.67
C GLU A 69 11.52 5.25 -22.65
N ASP A 70 12.17 4.68 -21.61
CA ASP A 70 11.50 3.94 -20.53
C ASP A 70 10.40 4.77 -19.88
N VAL A 71 10.71 6.04 -19.57
CA VAL A 71 9.77 6.96 -18.91
C VAL A 71 8.59 7.30 -19.83
N LEU A 72 8.85 7.62 -21.10
CA LEU A 72 7.81 7.94 -22.06
C LEU A 72 6.89 6.74 -22.31
N GLN A 73 7.46 5.56 -22.48
CA GLN A 73 6.71 4.32 -22.69
C GLN A 73 5.85 3.97 -21.48
N PHE A 74 6.40 4.07 -20.26
CA PHE A 74 5.66 3.85 -19.03
C PHE A 74 4.45 4.81 -18.92
N LYS A 75 4.68 6.11 -19.09
CA LYS A 75 3.61 7.13 -19.02
C LYS A 75 2.55 6.93 -20.11
N LYS A 76 2.95 6.60 -21.33
CA LYS A 76 2.04 6.28 -22.43
C LYS A 76 1.17 5.08 -22.09
N THR A 77 1.78 3.98 -21.62
CA THR A 77 1.07 2.75 -21.24
C THR A 77 0.13 3.01 -20.07
N ARG A 78 0.55 3.77 -19.04
CA ARG A 78 -0.32 4.15 -17.94
C ARG A 78 -1.58 4.89 -18.41
N LYS A 79 -1.42 5.84 -19.34
CA LYS A 79 -2.56 6.57 -19.93
C LYS A 79 -3.51 5.65 -20.72
N LEU A 80 -2.97 4.69 -21.46
CA LEU A 80 -3.75 3.74 -22.25
C LEU A 80 -4.50 2.72 -21.38
N THR A 81 -3.84 2.13 -20.41
CA THR A 81 -4.41 1.11 -19.52
C THR A 81 -5.39 1.68 -18.50
N LYS A 82 -5.27 2.96 -18.14
CA LYS A 82 -6.02 3.64 -17.09
C LYS A 82 -5.84 3.02 -15.68
N ILE A 83 -4.78 2.24 -15.49
CA ILE A 83 -4.42 1.66 -14.19
C ILE A 83 -4.10 2.80 -13.21
N SER A 84 -4.76 2.80 -12.03
CA SER A 84 -4.57 3.82 -11.00
C SER A 84 -5.19 3.37 -9.66
N PRO A 85 -4.54 3.61 -8.51
CA PRO A 85 -3.18 4.13 -8.41
C PRO A 85 -2.13 3.17 -8.94
N VAL A 86 -0.95 3.70 -9.29
CA VAL A 86 0.25 2.91 -9.56
C VAL A 86 1.19 3.07 -8.38
N ILE A 87 1.68 1.96 -7.86
CA ILE A 87 2.46 1.88 -6.63
C ILE A 87 3.84 1.30 -6.96
N ILE A 88 4.90 1.91 -6.47
CA ILE A 88 6.22 1.29 -6.42
C ILE A 88 6.42 0.76 -5.00
N HIS A 89 6.97 -0.44 -4.86
CA HIS A 89 7.51 -0.93 -3.60
C HIS A 89 9.03 -0.70 -3.59
N CYS A 90 9.54 -0.19 -2.48
CA CYS A 90 10.98 -0.01 -2.29
C CYS A 90 11.70 -1.36 -2.28
N ASN A 91 12.94 -1.41 -2.71
CA ASN A 91 13.71 -2.66 -2.71
C ASN A 91 13.96 -3.17 -1.28
N TYR A 92 14.17 -4.49 -1.14
CA TYR A 92 14.31 -5.18 0.15
C TYR A 92 15.60 -4.84 0.94
N LEU A 93 16.58 -4.22 0.29
CA LEU A 93 17.88 -3.95 0.92
C LEU A 93 17.88 -2.66 1.74
N VAL A 94 16.93 -1.76 1.48
CA VAL A 94 16.83 -0.48 2.17
C VAL A 94 16.40 -0.70 3.62
N ASN A 95 17.22 -0.21 4.55
CA ASN A 95 16.94 -0.16 5.97
C ASN A 95 17.11 1.27 6.48
N LEU A 96 16.00 2.02 6.54
CA LEU A 96 16.02 3.44 6.95
C LEU A 96 16.27 3.64 8.45
N ALA A 97 16.21 2.55 9.24
CA ALA A 97 16.41 2.53 10.69
C ALA A 97 17.74 1.85 11.10
N ALA A 98 18.66 1.62 10.15
CA ALA A 98 19.89 0.91 10.42
C ALA A 98 20.77 1.65 11.44
N ALA A 99 21.20 0.95 12.49
CA ALA A 99 22.16 1.47 13.48
C ALA A 99 23.59 1.52 12.91
N ASP A 100 23.92 0.67 11.94
CA ASP A 100 25.18 0.72 11.20
C ASP A 100 25.20 1.89 10.24
N GLU A 101 26.17 2.78 10.40
CA GLU A 101 26.26 4.04 9.64
C GLU A 101 26.46 3.81 8.13
N ALA A 102 27.28 2.84 7.75
CA ALA A 102 27.54 2.55 6.34
C ALA A 102 26.28 2.01 5.64
N MET A 103 25.53 1.14 6.33
CA MET A 103 24.24 0.63 5.86
C MET A 103 23.22 1.75 5.78
N LEU A 104 23.17 2.65 6.77
CA LEU A 104 22.24 3.77 6.82
C LEU A 104 22.46 4.76 5.66
N ILE A 105 23.73 5.13 5.40
CA ILE A 105 24.11 6.02 4.27
C ILE A 105 23.65 5.38 2.96
N LYS A 106 24.02 4.12 2.73
CA LYS A 106 23.66 3.40 1.52
C LYS A 106 22.15 3.23 1.33
N SER A 107 21.43 3.03 2.44
CA SER A 107 19.96 2.94 2.43
C SER A 107 19.31 4.29 2.08
N ARG A 108 19.83 5.38 2.62
CA ARG A 108 19.36 6.76 2.31
C ARG A 108 19.55 7.10 0.83
N GLU A 109 20.73 6.79 0.29
CA GLU A 109 21.03 7.00 -1.14
C GLU A 109 20.12 6.18 -2.04
N SER A 110 19.98 4.88 -1.74
CA SER A 110 19.12 3.97 -2.50
C SER A 110 17.64 4.38 -2.41
N PHE A 111 17.17 4.79 -1.23
CA PHE A 111 15.79 5.26 -1.07
C PHE A 111 15.54 6.58 -1.79
N ARG A 112 16.51 7.52 -1.76
CA ARG A 112 16.42 8.75 -2.56
C ARG A 112 16.23 8.42 -4.04
N GLU A 113 17.03 7.50 -4.56
CA GLU A 113 16.91 7.07 -5.95
C GLU A 113 15.53 6.46 -6.26
N GLU A 114 14.95 5.67 -5.32
CA GLU A 114 13.57 5.16 -5.48
C GLU A 114 12.54 6.29 -5.54
N VAL A 115 12.67 7.32 -4.69
CA VAL A 115 11.79 8.49 -4.72
C VAL A 115 11.92 9.24 -6.05
N GLU A 116 13.14 9.49 -6.52
CA GLU A 116 13.40 10.17 -7.80
C GLU A 116 12.82 9.40 -8.98
N ARG A 117 12.98 8.05 -9.01
CA ARG A 117 12.41 7.17 -10.02
C ARG A 117 10.87 7.21 -9.98
N ALA A 118 10.28 7.15 -8.80
CA ALA A 118 8.84 7.25 -8.61
C ALA A 118 8.27 8.58 -9.15
N LEU A 119 8.94 9.70 -8.86
CA LEU A 119 8.57 11.03 -9.34
C LEU A 119 8.68 11.14 -10.85
N VAL A 120 9.77 10.66 -11.44
CA VAL A 120 10.02 10.71 -12.90
C VAL A 120 8.99 9.84 -13.64
N LEU A 121 8.67 8.66 -13.16
CA LEU A 121 7.63 7.78 -13.70
C LEU A 121 6.22 8.35 -13.48
N GLY A 122 6.05 9.22 -12.50
CA GLY A 122 4.79 9.86 -12.15
C GLY A 122 3.83 8.88 -11.47
N VAL A 123 4.32 7.95 -10.64
CA VAL A 123 3.46 7.02 -9.87
C VAL A 123 2.79 7.75 -8.70
N ASP A 124 1.78 7.12 -8.12
CA ASP A 124 0.99 7.73 -7.05
C ASP A 124 1.62 7.51 -5.67
N TYR A 125 2.15 6.30 -5.44
CA TYR A 125 2.68 5.89 -4.14
C TYR A 125 4.02 5.15 -4.25
N LEU A 126 4.85 5.31 -3.20
CA LEU A 126 6.02 4.48 -2.93
C LEU A 126 5.85 3.86 -1.55
N VAL A 127 5.70 2.54 -1.49
CA VAL A 127 5.64 1.78 -0.24
C VAL A 127 7.06 1.49 0.25
N VAL A 128 7.28 1.61 1.54
CA VAL A 128 8.55 1.29 2.18
C VAL A 128 8.35 0.74 3.58
N HIS A 129 9.09 -0.32 3.93
CA HIS A 129 9.25 -0.75 5.32
C HIS A 129 10.09 0.28 6.07
N PRO A 130 9.72 0.68 7.29
CA PRO A 130 10.52 1.62 8.08
C PRO A 130 11.95 1.15 8.34
N GLY A 131 12.17 -0.16 8.39
CA GLY A 131 13.47 -0.78 8.58
C GLY A 131 13.59 -1.54 9.91
N SER A 132 14.79 -1.99 10.21
CA SER A 132 15.13 -2.72 11.45
C SER A 132 16.11 -1.90 12.27
N ALA A 133 15.77 -1.76 13.55
CA ALA A 133 16.61 -1.11 14.57
C ALA A 133 17.66 -2.06 15.17
N ARG A 134 17.99 -3.15 14.49
CA ARG A 134 18.88 -4.21 14.98
C ARG A 134 20.14 -3.63 15.64
N GLY A 135 20.31 -3.95 16.93
CA GLY A 135 21.41 -3.45 17.74
C GLY A 135 21.18 -2.05 18.37
N ALA A 136 19.97 -1.47 18.23
CA ALA A 136 19.55 -0.24 18.90
C ALA A 136 18.14 -0.42 19.50
N CYS A 137 17.65 0.55 20.28
CA CYS A 137 16.27 0.52 20.76
C CYS A 137 15.27 0.93 19.66
N GLU A 138 13.99 0.63 19.85
CA GLU A 138 12.92 0.97 18.88
C GLU A 138 12.82 2.48 18.67
N GLU A 139 12.99 3.28 19.71
CA GLU A 139 12.94 4.74 19.68
C GLU A 139 14.04 5.32 18.80
N ASP A 140 15.27 4.80 18.90
CA ASP A 140 16.39 5.21 18.05
C ASP A 140 16.12 4.82 16.60
N GLY A 141 15.61 3.61 16.35
CA GLY A 141 15.22 3.17 15.02
C GLY A 141 14.15 4.06 14.38
N ILE A 142 13.15 4.47 15.17
CA ILE A 142 12.09 5.40 14.72
C ILE A 142 12.71 6.77 14.35
N ALA A 143 13.59 7.29 15.18
CA ALA A 143 14.28 8.55 14.92
C ALA A 143 15.14 8.48 13.66
N LEU A 144 15.96 7.44 13.52
CA LEU A 144 16.81 7.20 12.34
C LEU A 144 15.97 7.06 11.06
N CYS A 145 14.84 6.36 11.10
CA CYS A 145 13.92 6.26 9.97
C CYS A 145 13.38 7.64 9.56
N ALA A 146 12.92 8.44 10.52
CA ALA A 146 12.41 9.77 10.26
C ALA A 146 13.49 10.71 9.67
N GLU A 147 14.71 10.66 10.18
CA GLU A 147 15.84 11.41 9.62
C GLU A 147 16.20 10.96 8.21
N SER A 148 16.18 9.66 7.97
CA SER A 148 16.46 9.07 6.66
C SER A 148 15.44 9.51 5.62
N LEU A 149 14.15 9.51 5.96
CA LEU A 149 13.08 10.02 5.09
C LEU A 149 13.29 11.50 4.76
N LYS A 150 13.60 12.31 5.77
CA LYS A 150 13.87 13.76 5.56
C LYS A 150 15.08 13.97 4.66
N ALA A 151 16.18 13.28 4.92
CA ALA A 151 17.42 13.40 4.15
C ALA A 151 17.22 12.96 2.68
N ALA A 152 16.57 11.81 2.47
CA ALA A 152 16.34 11.29 1.12
C ALA A 152 15.39 12.19 0.29
N CYS A 153 14.45 12.88 0.92
CA CYS A 153 13.50 13.76 0.24
C CYS A 153 13.96 15.22 0.14
N GLN A 154 15.10 15.55 0.72
CA GLN A 154 15.61 16.94 0.73
C GLN A 154 15.79 17.49 -0.69
N GLY A 155 15.16 18.65 -0.96
CA GLY A 155 15.23 19.32 -2.26
C GLY A 155 14.32 18.75 -3.35
N LEU A 156 13.58 17.66 -3.09
CA LEU A 156 12.66 17.06 -4.05
C LEU A 156 11.28 17.74 -4.00
N ARG A 157 10.68 17.93 -5.17
CA ARG A 157 9.30 18.41 -5.30
C ARG A 157 8.36 17.22 -5.43
N VAL A 158 7.78 16.78 -4.33
CA VAL A 158 6.97 15.55 -4.28
C VAL A 158 5.54 15.68 -4.82
N GLY A 159 5.00 16.91 -4.93
CA GLY A 159 3.67 17.15 -5.52
C GLY A 159 2.53 16.37 -4.85
N LYS A 160 1.79 15.57 -5.64
CA LYS A 160 0.70 14.70 -5.16
C LYS A 160 1.15 13.28 -4.79
N PHE A 161 2.40 12.95 -5.04
CA PHE A 161 3.02 11.68 -4.68
C PHE A 161 3.05 11.50 -3.16
N GLN A 162 2.86 10.26 -2.68
CA GLN A 162 2.96 9.94 -1.25
C GLN A 162 3.89 8.75 -1.01
N ILE A 163 4.64 8.83 0.07
CA ILE A 163 5.41 7.71 0.62
C ILE A 163 4.51 7.00 1.64
N LEU A 164 4.30 5.70 1.47
CA LEU A 164 3.49 4.89 2.35
C LEU A 164 4.39 4.05 3.26
N LEU A 165 4.32 4.34 4.56
CA LEU A 165 4.97 3.50 5.56
C LEU A 165 4.14 2.23 5.74
N GLU A 166 4.77 1.08 5.57
CA GLU A 166 4.11 -0.20 5.74
C GLU A 166 4.26 -0.71 7.17
N ASN A 167 3.18 -1.24 7.76
CA ASN A 167 3.32 -1.98 9.01
C ASN A 167 4.03 -3.32 8.74
N THR A 168 4.90 -3.72 9.65
CA THR A 168 5.75 -4.90 9.53
C THR A 168 5.33 -6.01 10.50
N ALA A 169 5.79 -7.23 10.26
CA ALA A 169 5.61 -8.36 11.16
C ALA A 169 6.42 -8.22 12.47
N GLY A 170 7.44 -7.36 12.49
CA GLY A 170 8.39 -7.25 13.60
C GLY A 170 9.50 -8.30 13.54
N GLN A 171 9.68 -9.00 12.42
CA GLN A 171 10.76 -9.96 12.23
C GLN A 171 12.11 -9.26 12.26
N GLY A 172 13.11 -9.83 12.99
CA GLY A 172 14.47 -9.29 13.01
C GLY A 172 14.57 -7.86 13.55
N GLU A 173 13.76 -7.53 14.57
CA GLU A 173 13.70 -6.20 15.20
C GLU A 173 13.24 -5.09 14.25
N CYS A 174 12.43 -5.44 13.24
CA CYS A 174 11.81 -4.45 12.36
C CYS A 174 10.86 -3.56 13.15
N ILE A 175 11.05 -2.24 13.03
CA ILE A 175 10.09 -1.24 13.51
C ILE A 175 8.90 -1.17 12.56
N GLY A 176 7.78 -0.61 13.05
CA GLY A 176 6.54 -0.56 12.27
C GLY A 176 5.56 -1.69 12.57
N HIS A 177 5.92 -2.67 13.42
CA HIS A 177 5.00 -3.72 13.86
C HIS A 177 3.91 -3.21 14.83
N ARG A 178 4.08 -2.03 15.37
CA ARG A 178 3.04 -1.27 16.09
C ARG A 178 2.68 -0.01 15.29
N PHE A 179 1.40 0.31 15.16
CA PHE A 179 0.95 1.51 14.45
C PHE A 179 1.45 2.81 15.11
N GLU A 180 1.78 2.76 16.39
CA GLU A 180 2.43 3.87 17.11
C GLU A 180 3.79 4.21 16.53
N HIS A 181 4.57 3.23 16.06
CA HIS A 181 5.86 3.49 15.40
C HIS A 181 5.65 4.30 14.12
N LEU A 182 4.66 3.91 13.29
CA LEU A 182 4.33 4.63 12.07
C LEU A 182 3.86 6.05 12.40
N ARG A 183 3.06 6.20 13.46
CA ARG A 183 2.59 7.50 13.92
C ARG A 183 3.75 8.39 14.35
N ALA A 184 4.68 7.88 15.15
CA ALA A 184 5.85 8.62 15.61
C ALA A 184 6.73 9.10 14.42
N ILE A 185 6.94 8.24 13.41
CA ILE A 185 7.66 8.62 12.18
C ILE A 185 6.90 9.73 11.43
N MET A 186 5.58 9.60 11.28
CA MET A 186 4.76 10.62 10.60
C MET A 186 4.82 11.96 11.33
N ASP A 187 4.73 11.97 12.66
CA ASP A 187 4.82 13.18 13.48
C ASP A 187 6.19 13.84 13.41
N ALA A 188 7.25 13.05 13.31
CA ALA A 188 8.61 13.56 13.13
C ALA A 188 8.84 14.12 11.71
N CYS A 189 7.98 13.83 10.74
CA CYS A 189 8.10 14.22 9.33
C CYS A 189 6.89 15.05 8.81
N PRO A 190 6.44 16.12 9.49
CA PRO A 190 5.17 16.81 9.17
C PRO A 190 5.15 17.49 7.80
N LYS A 191 6.30 17.69 7.17
CA LYS A 191 6.44 18.31 5.84
C LYS A 191 6.46 17.29 4.69
N LEU A 192 6.59 16.00 5.01
CA LEU A 192 6.58 14.95 3.99
C LEU A 192 5.17 14.42 3.77
N PRO A 193 4.79 14.09 2.53
CA PRO A 193 3.49 13.53 2.20
C PRO A 193 3.43 12.04 2.56
N LEU A 194 3.43 11.73 3.85
CA LEU A 194 3.39 10.37 4.35
C LEU A 194 1.95 9.83 4.41
N GLY A 195 1.81 8.57 4.07
CA GLY A 195 0.61 7.75 4.29
C GLY A 195 1.00 6.39 4.86
N VAL A 196 0.06 5.47 4.85
CA VAL A 196 0.25 4.12 5.40
C VAL A 196 -0.16 3.09 4.36
N CYS A 197 0.64 2.04 4.22
CA CYS A 197 0.27 0.77 3.64
C CYS A 197 -0.05 -0.20 4.78
N PHE A 198 -1.25 -0.77 4.77
CA PHE A 198 -1.68 -1.75 5.76
C PHE A 198 -1.51 -3.15 5.20
N ASP A 199 -0.54 -3.92 5.71
CA ASP A 199 -0.39 -5.34 5.37
C ASP A 199 -1.12 -6.22 6.39
N THR A 200 -2.01 -7.09 5.89
CA THR A 200 -2.84 -7.99 6.70
C THR A 200 -2.04 -9.13 7.33
N ALA A 201 -1.08 -9.71 6.59
CA ALA A 201 -0.24 -10.79 7.10
C ALA A 201 0.72 -10.27 8.18
N HIS A 202 1.34 -9.12 7.95
CA HIS A 202 2.21 -8.46 8.93
C HIS A 202 1.46 -8.10 10.21
N ALA A 203 0.26 -7.50 10.11
CA ALA A 203 -0.54 -7.18 11.28
C ALA A 203 -0.88 -8.43 12.10
N PHE A 204 -1.30 -9.50 11.43
CA PHE A 204 -1.63 -10.77 12.09
C PHE A 204 -0.44 -11.37 12.84
N THR A 205 0.72 -11.41 12.19
CA THR A 205 1.92 -11.97 12.80
C THR A 205 2.57 -11.03 13.81
N ALA A 206 2.26 -9.73 13.77
CA ALA A 206 2.64 -8.76 14.80
C ALA A 206 1.74 -8.81 16.06
N GLY A 207 0.66 -9.61 16.07
CA GLY A 207 -0.18 -9.80 17.24
C GLY A 207 -1.53 -9.08 17.20
N TYR A 208 -1.96 -8.58 16.05
CA TYR A 208 -3.32 -8.06 15.87
C TYR A 208 -4.23 -9.20 15.39
N ASP A 209 -5.04 -9.75 16.30
CA ASP A 209 -6.00 -10.80 15.94
C ASP A 209 -7.30 -10.16 15.44
N PHE A 210 -7.54 -10.28 14.14
CA PHE A 210 -8.74 -9.76 13.48
C PHE A 210 -9.54 -10.88 12.78
N ARG A 211 -9.35 -12.12 13.25
CA ARG A 211 -10.07 -13.26 12.69
C ARG A 211 -11.57 -13.18 12.96
N GLU A 212 -11.92 -12.66 14.13
CA GLU A 212 -13.32 -12.41 14.50
C GLU A 212 -13.69 -10.93 14.30
N GLU A 213 -15.00 -10.65 14.21
CA GLU A 213 -15.51 -9.30 13.91
C GLU A 213 -15.12 -8.26 14.97
N ASP A 214 -15.14 -8.65 16.25
CA ASP A 214 -14.72 -7.77 17.35
C ASP A 214 -13.24 -7.44 17.27
N GLY A 215 -12.40 -8.41 16.90
CA GLY A 215 -10.97 -8.20 16.67
C GLY A 215 -10.69 -7.26 15.50
N LEU A 216 -11.42 -7.41 14.39
CA LEU A 216 -11.32 -6.49 13.27
C LEU A 216 -11.76 -5.06 13.66
N THR A 217 -12.85 -4.95 14.41
CA THR A 217 -13.33 -3.67 14.92
C THR A 217 -12.28 -3.00 15.82
N ALA A 218 -11.69 -3.74 16.74
CA ALA A 218 -10.62 -3.25 17.63
C ALA A 218 -9.39 -2.80 16.84
N LEU A 219 -8.96 -3.57 15.82
CA LEU A 219 -7.85 -3.20 14.94
C LEU A 219 -8.12 -1.90 14.18
N LEU A 220 -9.30 -1.77 13.56
CA LEU A 220 -9.66 -0.56 12.82
C LEU A 220 -9.76 0.68 13.73
N GLN A 221 -10.28 0.52 14.95
CA GLN A 221 -10.26 1.58 15.96
C GLN A 221 -8.83 1.96 16.36
N LYS A 222 -7.95 1.00 16.51
CA LYS A 222 -6.51 1.22 16.79
C LYS A 222 -5.87 2.03 15.67
N ILE A 223 -6.04 1.61 14.40
CA ILE A 223 -5.52 2.33 13.23
C ILE A 223 -6.09 3.76 13.19
N GLN A 224 -7.41 3.92 13.44
CA GLN A 224 -8.04 5.24 13.45
C GLN A 224 -7.46 6.16 14.51
N LYS A 225 -7.23 5.64 15.74
CA LYS A 225 -6.70 6.42 16.88
C LYS A 225 -5.22 6.78 16.72
N THR A 226 -4.45 5.95 16.02
CA THR A 226 -3.01 6.15 15.83
C THR A 226 -2.71 6.91 14.55
N VAL A 227 -2.69 6.24 13.41
CA VAL A 227 -2.31 6.83 12.12
C VAL A 227 -3.47 7.49 11.39
N GLY A 228 -4.72 7.16 11.75
CA GLY A 228 -5.94 7.62 11.08
C GLY A 228 -6.25 6.84 9.81
N LEU A 229 -7.42 6.22 9.72
CA LEU A 229 -7.83 5.40 8.56
C LEU A 229 -7.77 6.15 7.22
N LYS A 230 -8.01 7.47 7.23
CA LYS A 230 -7.88 8.31 6.04
C LYS A 230 -6.46 8.34 5.44
N ASN A 231 -5.44 8.02 6.23
CA ASN A 231 -4.04 7.99 5.80
C ASN A 231 -3.63 6.60 5.27
N VAL A 232 -4.45 5.57 5.46
CA VAL A 232 -4.26 4.26 4.81
C VAL A 232 -4.65 4.41 3.34
N ARG A 233 -3.71 4.23 2.43
CA ARG A 233 -3.89 4.40 0.98
C ARG A 233 -3.85 3.08 0.22
N ALA A 234 -3.05 2.16 0.70
CA ALA A 234 -2.92 0.82 0.14
C ALA A 234 -3.10 -0.22 1.24
N ILE A 235 -3.54 -1.39 0.84
CA ILE A 235 -3.61 -2.59 1.66
C ILE A 235 -2.86 -3.67 0.91
N HIS A 236 -1.78 -4.19 1.49
CA HIS A 236 -1.23 -5.47 1.07
C HIS A 236 -2.14 -6.55 1.64
N PHE A 237 -2.90 -7.15 0.73
CA PHE A 237 -3.98 -8.05 1.10
C PHE A 237 -3.53 -9.48 0.93
N ASN A 238 -2.96 -10.03 1.97
CA ASN A 238 -2.31 -11.33 1.99
C ASN A 238 -2.87 -12.20 3.12
N ASP A 239 -2.93 -13.52 2.92
CA ASP A 239 -3.03 -14.43 4.05
C ASP A 239 -1.63 -14.69 4.63
N SER A 240 -1.55 -15.33 5.78
CA SER A 240 -0.28 -15.62 6.45
C SER A 240 -0.04 -17.12 6.54
N ARG A 241 1.12 -17.57 6.05
CA ARG A 241 1.61 -18.93 6.30
C ARG A 241 2.13 -19.11 7.73
N ALA A 242 2.53 -18.01 8.37
CA ALA A 242 3.03 -18.01 9.74
C ALA A 242 1.87 -17.83 10.73
N PRO A 243 1.96 -18.44 11.94
CA PRO A 243 0.90 -18.34 12.92
C PRO A 243 0.78 -16.93 13.53
N TYR A 244 -0.36 -16.70 14.17
CA TYR A 244 -0.64 -15.49 14.93
C TYR A 244 0.49 -15.16 15.92
N ASN A 245 0.86 -13.88 16.00
CA ASN A 245 1.86 -13.32 16.93
C ASN A 245 3.25 -13.97 16.84
N SER A 246 3.58 -14.59 15.71
CA SER A 246 4.87 -15.27 15.50
C SER A 246 6.02 -14.33 15.14
N ARG A 247 5.72 -13.09 14.75
CA ARG A 247 6.68 -12.12 14.19
C ARG A 247 7.46 -12.66 12.99
N VAL A 248 6.81 -13.51 12.19
CA VAL A 248 7.40 -14.10 10.97
C VAL A 248 6.68 -13.57 9.75
N ASP A 249 7.42 -12.97 8.84
CA ASP A 249 6.91 -12.47 7.56
C ASP A 249 6.89 -13.59 6.52
N ARG A 250 5.71 -14.15 6.29
CA ARG A 250 5.47 -15.18 5.26
C ARG A 250 4.04 -15.05 4.74
N HIS A 251 3.90 -14.40 3.59
CA HIS A 251 2.63 -14.31 2.87
C HIS A 251 2.15 -15.65 2.37
N TRP A 252 0.84 -15.80 2.21
CA TRP A 252 0.21 -17.00 1.68
C TRP A 252 -0.98 -16.67 0.78
N HIS A 253 -1.50 -17.70 0.09
CA HIS A 253 -2.67 -17.58 -0.77
C HIS A 253 -3.90 -17.22 0.03
N ILE A 254 -4.76 -16.39 -0.55
CA ILE A 254 -5.94 -15.84 0.10
C ILE A 254 -6.86 -16.95 0.62
N GLY A 255 -7.09 -16.98 1.94
CA GLY A 255 -7.95 -17.92 2.64
C GLY A 255 -7.38 -19.33 2.80
N GLU A 256 -6.09 -19.52 2.56
CA GLU A 256 -5.39 -20.81 2.71
C GLU A 256 -4.33 -20.77 3.83
N GLY A 257 -4.22 -19.64 4.53
CA GLY A 257 -3.30 -19.44 5.63
C GLY A 257 -3.99 -19.38 6.99
N HIS A 258 -3.25 -18.86 7.97
CA HIS A 258 -3.69 -18.79 9.37
C HIS A 258 -4.68 -17.65 9.66
N ILE A 259 -4.82 -16.65 8.79
CA ILE A 259 -5.84 -15.60 8.89
C ILE A 259 -7.19 -16.21 8.48
N GLY A 260 -7.21 -16.88 7.35
CA GLY A 260 -8.38 -17.60 6.84
C GLY A 260 -9.34 -16.73 6.02
N GLU A 261 -10.17 -17.41 5.25
CA GLU A 261 -11.03 -16.80 4.25
C GLU A 261 -12.05 -15.81 4.85
N GLN A 262 -12.69 -16.20 5.97
CA GLN A 262 -13.77 -15.40 6.56
C GLN A 262 -13.24 -14.05 7.08
N ALA A 263 -12.10 -14.05 7.76
CA ALA A 263 -11.47 -12.83 8.27
C ALA A 263 -11.07 -11.88 7.13
N LEU A 264 -10.42 -12.41 6.10
CA LEU A 264 -10.04 -11.64 4.93
C LEU A 264 -11.26 -11.09 4.18
N ARG A 265 -12.34 -11.87 4.08
CA ARG A 265 -13.63 -11.41 3.52
C ARG A 265 -14.20 -10.23 4.31
N ASN A 266 -14.13 -10.28 5.64
CA ASN A 266 -14.59 -9.21 6.52
C ASN A 266 -13.76 -7.93 6.31
N VAL A 267 -12.43 -8.03 6.18
CA VAL A 267 -11.54 -6.91 5.83
C VAL A 267 -11.91 -6.32 4.46
N ALA A 268 -12.04 -7.17 3.42
CA ALA A 268 -12.33 -6.72 2.05
C ALA A 268 -13.69 -6.01 1.92
N ARG A 269 -14.69 -6.41 2.70
CA ARG A 269 -16.03 -5.83 2.70
C ARG A 269 -16.18 -4.61 3.59
N ASN A 270 -15.20 -4.32 4.45
CA ASN A 270 -15.32 -3.25 5.42
C ASN A 270 -15.43 -1.88 4.72
N PRO A 271 -16.51 -1.10 4.98
CA PRO A 271 -16.74 0.17 4.31
C PRO A 271 -15.68 1.24 4.60
N MET A 272 -14.98 1.15 5.74
CA MET A 272 -13.95 2.10 6.15
C MET A 272 -12.65 1.95 5.32
N LEU A 273 -12.45 0.81 4.66
CA LEU A 273 -11.27 0.49 3.86
C LEU A 273 -11.48 0.59 2.34
N ARG A 274 -12.71 0.84 1.88
CA ARG A 274 -13.06 0.85 0.45
C ARG A 274 -12.32 1.88 -0.40
N HIS A 275 -11.75 2.89 0.22
CA HIS A 275 -10.99 3.93 -0.47
C HIS A 275 -9.55 3.52 -0.79
N CYS A 276 -9.07 2.43 -0.21
CA CYS A 276 -7.72 1.91 -0.40
C CYS A 276 -7.57 1.16 -1.72
N ALA A 277 -6.31 1.08 -2.19
CA ALA A 277 -5.91 0.13 -3.22
C ALA A 277 -5.52 -1.20 -2.56
N TYR A 278 -6.12 -2.30 -3.01
CA TYR A 278 -5.83 -3.65 -2.53
C TYR A 278 -4.81 -4.30 -3.45
N ILE A 279 -3.66 -4.67 -2.92
CA ILE A 279 -2.55 -5.28 -3.64
C ILE A 279 -2.27 -6.66 -3.06
N LEU A 280 -2.26 -7.66 -3.91
CA LEU A 280 -1.84 -9.01 -3.56
C LEU A 280 -0.32 -9.16 -3.72
N GLU A 281 0.32 -9.76 -2.72
CA GLU A 281 1.75 -10.13 -2.75
C GLU A 281 1.91 -11.62 -2.39
N THR A 282 0.98 -12.41 -2.88
CA THR A 282 0.92 -13.86 -2.62
C THR A 282 2.06 -14.60 -3.34
N PRO A 283 2.49 -15.80 -2.86
CA PRO A 283 3.56 -16.56 -3.51
C PRO A 283 3.28 -16.83 -4.99
N TYR A 284 4.33 -16.80 -5.80
CA TYR A 284 4.29 -17.18 -7.22
C TYR A 284 4.85 -18.59 -7.41
N ASP A 285 4.13 -19.57 -6.87
CA ASP A 285 4.45 -21.01 -6.90
C ASP A 285 3.64 -21.79 -7.96
N ASP A 286 2.62 -21.15 -8.53
CA ASP A 286 1.79 -21.62 -9.64
C ASP A 286 1.66 -20.49 -10.68
N PRO A 287 1.81 -20.74 -11.98
CA PRO A 287 1.63 -19.73 -13.04
C PRO A 287 0.27 -19.01 -13.01
N ARG A 288 -0.74 -19.60 -12.36
CA ARG A 288 -2.07 -19.02 -12.20
C ARG A 288 -2.34 -18.48 -10.79
N ALA A 289 -1.34 -18.46 -9.90
CA ALA A 289 -1.52 -18.03 -8.51
C ALA A 289 -2.14 -16.64 -8.40
N ASP A 290 -1.59 -15.66 -9.11
CA ASP A 290 -2.10 -14.28 -9.10
C ASP A 290 -3.56 -14.21 -9.55
N VAL A 291 -3.92 -14.93 -10.64
CA VAL A 291 -5.29 -14.95 -11.17
C VAL A 291 -6.26 -15.56 -10.16
N LYS A 292 -5.90 -16.71 -9.56
CA LYS A 292 -6.73 -17.38 -8.55
C LYS A 292 -6.99 -16.49 -7.33
N ASN A 293 -5.93 -15.85 -6.81
CA ASN A 293 -6.05 -14.94 -5.67
C ASN A 293 -6.85 -13.68 -6.01
N LEU A 294 -6.69 -13.11 -7.23
CA LEU A 294 -7.49 -11.99 -7.70
C LEU A 294 -8.97 -12.35 -7.82
N GLU A 295 -9.31 -13.51 -8.37
CA GLU A 295 -10.69 -14.01 -8.47
C GLU A 295 -11.32 -14.16 -7.09
N LYS A 296 -10.57 -14.70 -6.12
CA LYS A 296 -11.02 -14.87 -4.74
C LYS A 296 -11.29 -13.52 -4.07
N LEU A 297 -10.38 -12.55 -4.18
CA LEU A 297 -10.58 -11.20 -3.64
C LEU A 297 -11.77 -10.49 -4.31
N ARG A 298 -11.94 -10.59 -5.63
CA ARG A 298 -13.11 -10.05 -6.33
C ARG A 298 -14.42 -10.64 -5.81
N GLY A 299 -14.46 -11.95 -5.57
CA GLY A 299 -15.61 -12.61 -4.94
C GLY A 299 -15.92 -12.09 -3.53
N PHE A 300 -14.91 -11.62 -2.78
CA PHE A 300 -15.13 -11.03 -1.46
C PHE A 300 -15.81 -9.65 -1.56
N VAL A 301 -15.41 -8.81 -2.48
CA VAL A 301 -15.95 -7.45 -2.61
C VAL A 301 -17.24 -7.36 -3.43
N GLY A 302 -17.66 -8.46 -4.04
CA GLY A 302 -18.87 -8.51 -4.88
C GLY A 302 -18.71 -7.78 -6.22
N ALA A 303 -17.52 -7.87 -6.81
CA ALA A 303 -17.16 -7.23 -8.07
C ALA A 303 -17.25 -8.20 -9.25
#